data_0beded2acd9c3709a43bec6db82f3cc5
#
_entry.id   0beded2acd9c3709a43bec6db82f3cc5
#
_cell.length_a   1.000
_cell.length_b   1.000
_cell.length_c   1.000
_cell.angle_alpha   90.00
_cell.angle_beta   90.00
_cell.angle_gamma   90.00
#
_symmetry.space_group_name_H-M   'P 1'
#
loop_
_entity.id
_entity.type
_entity.pdbx_description
1 polymer ?
#
loop_
_entity_poly.entity_id
_entity_poly.type
_entity_poly.pdbx_seq_one_letter_code
_entity_poly.pdbx_strand_id
1 'polypeptide(L)'
;VLALSLVGCVFLLAIAALFSPHASASHLAPAFTTDATGKSSLGGILAVVAVAPWAFVGFDSIPQASEEFNFSHKKSLVIMVLSILFGGALYVILNTITAAVLPEGYTSWVPYIADCAKDTLPESLAGFTALPTFNAARLILGKPGLVILGIALFCAVLSGIIGFYMATSRLLYSMSKDHVLPGWFGRLHPRYKT
;
A
#
# COMPACT_ATOMS: atom_id res chain seq x y z
N VAL A 1 5.57 -15.18 5.55
CA VAL A 1 6.92 -14.59 5.43
C VAL A 1 6.83 -13.26 4.65
N LEU A 2 6.28 -13.23 3.40
CA LEU A 2 6.23 -12.03 2.56
C LEU A 2 5.56 -10.82 3.23
N ALA A 3 4.40 -11.02 3.86
CA ALA A 3 3.68 -9.95 4.56
C ALA A 3 4.46 -9.45 5.79
N LEU A 4 5.11 -10.33 6.53
CA LEU A 4 5.93 -9.96 7.69
C LEU A 4 7.16 -9.17 7.27
N SER A 5 7.81 -9.51 6.16
CA SER A 5 8.95 -8.74 5.65
C SER A 5 8.53 -7.32 5.24
N LEU A 6 7.37 -7.16 4.56
CA LEU A 6 6.83 -5.86 4.23
C LEU A 6 6.59 -5.00 5.48
N VAL A 7 5.85 -5.55 6.45
CA VAL A 7 5.54 -4.87 7.71
C VAL A 7 6.83 -4.51 8.45
N GLY A 8 7.78 -5.45 8.54
CA GLY A 8 9.08 -5.22 9.17
C GLY A 8 9.87 -4.10 8.51
N CYS A 9 9.87 -4.01 7.18
CA CYS A 9 10.52 -2.92 6.44
C CYS A 9 9.86 -1.56 6.73
N VAL A 10 8.53 -1.49 6.79
CA VAL A 10 7.83 -0.23 7.11
C VAL A 10 8.18 0.24 8.53
N PHE A 11 8.17 -0.67 9.52
CA PHE A 11 8.56 -0.33 10.88
C PHE A 11 10.04 0.06 10.99
N LEU A 12 10.93 -0.63 10.28
CA LEU A 12 12.34 -0.28 10.26
C LEU A 12 12.55 1.14 9.69
N LEU A 13 11.89 1.48 8.59
CA LEU A 13 11.92 2.82 8.02
C LEU A 13 11.32 3.85 8.99
N ALA A 14 10.23 3.51 9.68
CA ALA A 14 9.61 4.39 10.67
C ALA A 14 10.54 4.71 11.83
N ILE A 15 11.19 3.68 12.38
CA ILE A 15 12.15 3.84 13.48
C ILE A 15 13.37 4.64 12.99
N ALA A 16 13.90 4.32 11.82
CA ALA A 16 15.04 5.02 11.26
C ALA A 16 14.74 6.50 10.96
N ALA A 17 13.50 6.81 10.52
CA ALA A 17 13.06 8.19 10.30
C ALA A 17 13.06 9.03 11.58
N LEU A 18 12.72 8.44 12.74
CA LEU A 18 12.73 9.16 14.03
C LEU A 18 14.13 9.64 14.43
N PHE A 19 15.17 8.94 13.98
CA PHE A 19 16.58 9.29 14.26
C PHE A 19 17.25 10.02 13.08
N SER A 20 16.53 10.24 11.98
CA SER A 20 17.09 10.88 10.79
C SER A 20 17.10 12.41 10.94
N PRO A 21 18.23 13.08 10.66
CA PRO A 21 18.29 14.53 10.65
C PRO A 21 17.48 15.16 9.51
N HIS A 22 17.10 14.38 8.49
CA HIS A 22 16.29 14.84 7.36
C HIS A 22 14.80 14.85 7.65
N ALA A 23 14.35 14.22 8.74
CA ALA A 23 12.95 14.20 9.13
C ALA A 23 12.61 15.43 9.95
N SER A 24 11.64 16.22 9.49
CA SER A 24 11.16 17.41 10.22
C SER A 24 9.64 17.47 10.23
N ALA A 25 9.11 17.75 11.41
CA ALA A 25 7.67 17.98 11.57
C ALA A 25 7.19 19.25 10.82
N SER A 26 8.09 20.21 10.58
CA SER A 26 7.76 21.41 9.80
C SER A 26 7.40 21.11 8.35
N HIS A 27 7.95 20.03 7.79
CA HIS A 27 7.66 19.58 6.42
C HIS A 27 6.22 19.10 6.25
N LEU A 28 5.55 18.70 7.33
CA LEU A 28 4.14 18.27 7.32
C LEU A 28 3.16 19.45 7.23
N ALA A 29 3.65 20.68 7.32
CA ALA A 29 2.82 21.86 7.09
C ALA A 29 2.75 22.20 5.58
N PRO A 30 1.57 22.62 5.07
CA PRO A 30 0.29 22.67 5.75
C PRO A 30 -0.32 21.26 5.92
N ALA A 31 -1.08 21.06 7.01
CA ALA A 31 -1.75 19.77 7.27
C ALA A 31 -2.78 19.40 6.18
N PHE A 32 -3.30 20.41 5.48
CA PHE A 32 -4.27 20.26 4.39
C PHE A 32 -3.89 21.19 3.24
N THR A 33 -4.06 20.70 2.01
CA THR A 33 -3.93 21.55 0.83
C THR A 33 -5.18 22.40 0.69
N THR A 34 -5.00 23.71 0.44
CA THR A 34 -6.05 24.54 -0.17
C THR A 34 -5.97 24.29 -1.67
N ASP A 35 -7.12 24.12 -2.34
CA ASP A 35 -7.16 24.15 -3.78
C ASP A 35 -6.69 25.53 -4.30
N ALA A 36 -6.45 25.64 -5.61
CA ALA A 36 -5.96 26.86 -6.25
C ALA A 36 -6.85 28.10 -6.00
N THR A 37 -8.05 27.92 -5.42
CA THR A 37 -9.01 28.96 -5.09
C THR A 37 -8.96 29.41 -3.64
N GLY A 38 -8.05 28.86 -2.82
CA GLY A 38 -7.91 29.19 -1.40
C GLY A 38 -9.06 28.72 -0.50
N LYS A 39 -10.01 27.92 -1.06
CA LYS A 39 -11.09 27.31 -0.28
C LYS A 39 -10.60 26.09 0.46
N SER A 40 -11.18 25.89 1.65
CA SER A 40 -10.79 24.80 2.54
C SER A 40 -10.83 23.44 1.83
N SER A 41 -9.87 22.64 2.14
CA SER A 41 -9.51 21.32 1.63
C SER A 41 -10.57 20.21 1.76
N LEU A 42 -11.82 20.51 2.07
CA LEU A 42 -12.88 19.50 2.17
C LEU A 42 -13.03 18.75 0.84
N GLY A 43 -12.97 19.47 -0.29
CA GLY A 43 -12.98 18.87 -1.63
C GLY A 43 -11.81 17.94 -1.87
N GLY A 44 -10.60 18.30 -1.43
CA GLY A 44 -9.41 17.45 -1.52
C GLY A 44 -9.53 16.19 -0.65
N ILE A 45 -10.05 16.33 0.58
CA ILE A 45 -10.32 15.19 1.46
C ILE A 45 -11.34 14.24 0.82
N LEU A 46 -12.43 14.77 0.29
CA LEU A 46 -13.47 13.96 -0.38
C LEU A 46 -12.94 13.26 -1.63
N ALA A 47 -12.06 13.91 -2.40
CA ALA A 47 -11.42 13.30 -3.55
C ALA A 47 -10.52 12.11 -3.13
N VAL A 48 -9.73 12.26 -2.06
CA VAL A 48 -8.92 11.15 -1.52
C VAL A 48 -9.80 10.03 -0.99
N VAL A 49 -10.87 10.36 -0.25
CA VAL A 49 -11.83 9.36 0.26
C VAL A 49 -12.50 8.59 -0.88
N ALA A 50 -12.81 9.23 -2.00
CA ALA A 50 -13.38 8.57 -3.17
C ALA A 50 -12.43 7.55 -3.82
N VAL A 51 -11.11 7.78 -3.76
CA VAL A 51 -10.08 6.88 -4.31
C VAL A 51 -9.57 5.87 -3.27
N ALA A 52 -9.73 6.16 -1.97
CA ALA A 52 -9.23 5.33 -0.89
C ALA A 52 -9.62 3.83 -0.97
N PRO A 53 -10.85 3.43 -1.42
CA PRO A 53 -11.20 2.02 -1.57
C PRO A 53 -10.24 1.23 -2.45
N TRP A 54 -9.62 1.87 -3.44
CA TRP A 54 -8.59 1.25 -4.28
C TRP A 54 -7.38 0.72 -3.49
N ALA A 55 -6.99 1.44 -2.44
CA ALA A 55 -5.86 1.05 -1.60
C ALA A 55 -6.15 -0.16 -0.70
N PHE A 56 -7.40 -0.53 -0.55
CA PHE A 56 -7.86 -1.65 0.26
C PHE A 56 -8.41 -2.83 -0.55
N VAL A 57 -8.25 -2.81 -1.87
CA VAL A 57 -8.63 -3.93 -2.75
C VAL A 57 -7.91 -5.21 -2.32
N GLY A 58 -8.66 -6.30 -2.19
CA GLY A 58 -8.13 -7.62 -1.83
C GLY A 58 -8.57 -8.14 -0.45
N PHE A 59 -9.17 -7.31 0.41
CA PHE A 59 -9.74 -7.79 1.70
C PHE A 59 -10.90 -8.77 1.49
N ASP A 60 -11.58 -8.68 0.37
CA ASP A 60 -12.65 -9.56 -0.10
C ASP A 60 -12.18 -10.98 -0.45
N SER A 61 -10.88 -11.21 -0.56
CA SER A 61 -10.32 -12.56 -0.71
C SER A 61 -10.50 -13.43 0.55
N ILE A 62 -10.64 -12.83 1.72
CA ILE A 62 -10.83 -13.54 2.98
C ILE A 62 -12.16 -14.33 3.01
N PRO A 63 -13.33 -13.75 2.68
CA PRO A 63 -14.58 -14.50 2.59
C PRO A 63 -14.54 -15.64 1.57
N GLN A 64 -13.83 -15.45 0.45
CA GLN A 64 -13.70 -16.47 -0.58
C GLN A 64 -12.91 -17.71 -0.12
N ALA A 65 -12.09 -17.55 0.92
CA ALA A 65 -11.38 -18.63 1.58
C ALA A 65 -12.15 -19.22 2.80
N SER A 66 -13.36 -18.74 3.08
CA SER A 66 -14.10 -19.06 4.32
C SER A 66 -14.43 -20.54 4.50
N GLU A 67 -14.59 -21.30 3.40
CA GLU A 67 -14.83 -22.74 3.44
C GLU A 67 -13.63 -23.54 3.98
N GLU A 68 -12.43 -22.99 3.89
CA GLU A 68 -11.20 -23.63 4.39
C GLU A 68 -10.89 -23.24 5.83
N PHE A 69 -11.66 -22.31 6.42
CA PHE A 69 -11.40 -21.83 7.77
C PHE A 69 -11.94 -22.80 8.82
N ASN A 70 -11.04 -23.25 9.68
CA ASN A 70 -11.39 -24.09 10.82
C ASN A 70 -11.85 -23.27 12.05
N PHE A 71 -12.46 -22.08 11.80
CA PHE A 71 -12.98 -21.19 12.85
C PHE A 71 -14.30 -20.52 12.41
N SER A 72 -15.03 -19.94 13.36
CA SER A 72 -16.36 -19.38 13.12
C SER A 72 -16.32 -18.14 12.21
N HIS A 73 -17.38 -17.93 11.41
CA HIS A 73 -17.54 -16.77 10.53
C HIS A 73 -17.45 -15.41 11.26
N LYS A 74 -17.82 -15.36 12.55
CA LYS A 74 -17.66 -14.16 13.38
C LYS A 74 -16.19 -13.76 13.54
N LYS A 75 -15.29 -14.74 13.66
CA LYS A 75 -13.84 -14.48 13.72
C LYS A 75 -13.30 -14.00 12.37
N SER A 76 -13.85 -14.49 11.27
CA SER A 76 -13.49 -14.00 9.93
C SER A 76 -13.76 -12.51 9.77
N LEU A 77 -14.94 -12.03 10.20
CA LEU A 77 -15.28 -10.61 10.19
C LEU A 77 -14.29 -9.78 11.03
N VAL A 78 -13.96 -10.26 12.23
CA VAL A 78 -12.97 -9.56 13.09
C VAL A 78 -11.61 -9.47 12.42
N ILE A 79 -11.16 -10.57 11.80
CA ILE A 79 -9.87 -10.60 11.06
C ILE A 79 -9.90 -9.59 9.91
N MET A 80 -10.98 -9.52 9.14
CA MET A 80 -11.12 -8.54 8.05
C MET A 80 -11.02 -7.10 8.55
N VAL A 81 -11.78 -6.75 9.59
CA VAL A 81 -11.77 -5.41 10.17
C VAL A 81 -10.38 -5.06 10.71
N LEU A 82 -9.76 -5.96 11.45
CA LEU A 82 -8.41 -5.75 11.98
C LEU A 82 -7.38 -5.61 10.85
N SER A 83 -7.49 -6.38 9.78
CA SER A 83 -6.59 -6.27 8.63
C SER A 83 -6.70 -4.91 7.93
N ILE A 84 -7.92 -4.39 7.76
CA ILE A 84 -8.15 -3.07 7.17
C ILE A 84 -7.60 -1.97 8.07
N LEU A 85 -7.86 -2.03 9.38
CA LEU A 85 -7.36 -1.05 10.34
C LEU A 85 -5.83 -1.06 10.41
N PHE A 86 -5.23 -2.25 10.44
CA PHE A 86 -3.78 -2.41 10.46
C PHE A 86 -3.13 -1.91 9.17
N GLY A 87 -3.69 -2.27 8.01
CA GLY A 87 -3.24 -1.76 6.72
C GLY A 87 -3.36 -0.24 6.62
N GLY A 88 -4.48 0.32 7.07
CA GLY A 88 -4.67 1.78 7.15
C GLY A 88 -3.63 2.45 8.04
N ALA A 89 -3.32 1.89 9.20
CA ALA A 89 -2.27 2.41 10.07
C ALA A 89 -0.89 2.40 9.39
N LEU A 90 -0.54 1.33 8.68
CA LEU A 90 0.70 1.26 7.91
C LEU A 90 0.76 2.30 6.80
N TYR A 91 -0.35 2.53 6.08
CA TYR A 91 -0.43 3.60 5.08
C TYR A 91 -0.20 4.98 5.69
N VAL A 92 -0.84 5.28 6.83
CA VAL A 92 -0.65 6.55 7.54
C VAL A 92 0.81 6.73 7.96
N ILE A 93 1.43 5.71 8.56
CA ILE A 93 2.83 5.74 8.97
C ILE A 93 3.74 6.03 7.77
N LEU A 94 3.60 5.26 6.69
CA LEU A 94 4.46 5.37 5.52
C LEU A 94 4.31 6.73 4.82
N ASN A 95 3.08 7.21 4.65
CA ASN A 95 2.84 8.52 4.04
C ASN A 95 3.35 9.66 4.93
N THR A 96 3.20 9.56 6.25
CA THR A 96 3.72 10.56 7.18
C THR A 96 5.25 10.64 7.12
N ILE A 97 5.94 9.50 7.09
CA ILE A 97 7.39 9.45 6.93
C ILE A 97 7.81 10.07 5.60
N THR A 98 7.14 9.72 4.52
CA THR A 98 7.43 10.24 3.18
C THR A 98 7.26 11.75 3.12
N ALA A 99 6.23 12.29 3.78
CA ALA A 99 5.98 13.72 3.85
C ALA A 99 6.93 14.47 4.81
N ALA A 100 7.40 13.80 5.86
CA ALA A 100 8.34 14.39 6.81
C ALA A 100 9.78 14.49 6.27
N VAL A 101 10.16 13.62 5.32
CA VAL A 101 11.49 13.53 4.76
C VAL A 101 11.48 14.02 3.32
N LEU A 102 11.82 15.29 3.12
CA LEU A 102 11.82 15.94 1.80
C LEU A 102 13.22 16.01 1.22
N PRO A 103 13.35 16.01 -0.12
CA PRO A 103 14.60 16.30 -0.79
C PRO A 103 15.00 17.77 -0.62
N GLU A 104 16.30 18.05 -0.81
CA GLU A 104 16.82 19.42 -0.77
C GLU A 104 16.07 20.31 -1.79
N GLY A 105 15.75 21.53 -1.36
CA GLY A 105 15.02 22.51 -2.15
C GLY A 105 13.51 22.55 -1.92
N TYR A 106 12.94 21.58 -1.22
CA TYR A 106 11.53 21.59 -0.85
C TYR A 106 11.34 21.91 0.64
N THR A 107 10.47 22.87 0.92
CA THR A 107 10.14 23.30 2.30
C THR A 107 8.87 22.65 2.82
N SER A 108 8.06 22.06 1.93
CA SER A 108 6.80 21.40 2.27
C SER A 108 6.51 20.26 1.30
N TRP A 109 5.68 19.32 1.73
CA TRP A 109 5.30 18.15 0.93
C TRP A 109 4.44 18.52 -0.30
N VAL A 110 3.70 19.65 -0.24
CA VAL A 110 2.73 20.04 -1.28
C VAL A 110 3.38 20.31 -2.64
N PRO A 111 4.38 21.22 -2.77
CA PRO A 111 5.05 21.45 -4.04
C PRO A 111 5.80 20.20 -4.52
N TYR A 112 6.41 19.43 -3.61
CA TYR A 112 7.11 18.21 -3.96
C TYR A 112 6.20 17.18 -4.64
N ILE A 113 5.04 16.89 -4.06
CA ILE A 113 4.07 15.96 -4.65
C ILE A 113 3.46 16.52 -5.95
N ALA A 114 3.26 17.84 -6.04
CA ALA A 114 2.79 18.46 -7.26
C ALA A 114 3.78 18.30 -8.42
N ASP A 115 5.07 18.45 -8.15
CA ASP A 115 6.13 18.25 -9.15
C ASP A 115 6.30 16.78 -9.52
N CYS A 116 6.15 15.86 -8.56
CA CYS A 116 6.09 14.42 -8.84
C CYS A 116 4.93 14.08 -9.80
N ALA A 117 3.76 14.68 -9.58
CA ALA A 117 2.57 14.43 -10.42
C ALA A 117 2.69 15.00 -11.83
N LYS A 118 3.48 16.07 -12.01
CA LYS A 118 3.72 16.74 -13.30
C LYS A 118 4.97 16.24 -14.03
N ASP A 119 5.72 15.31 -13.43
CA ASP A 119 7.01 14.82 -13.93
C ASP A 119 8.03 15.98 -14.18
N THR A 120 7.98 16.99 -13.31
CA THR A 120 8.85 18.18 -13.37
C THR A 120 9.96 18.13 -12.31
N LEU A 121 10.29 16.93 -11.83
CA LEU A 121 11.34 16.74 -10.83
C LEU A 121 12.74 17.09 -11.39
N PRO A 122 13.65 17.57 -10.53
CA PRO A 122 15.05 17.75 -10.88
C PRO A 122 15.70 16.43 -11.37
N GLU A 123 16.66 16.51 -12.29
CA GLU A 123 17.39 15.33 -12.80
C GLU A 123 18.06 14.50 -11.68
N SER A 124 18.35 15.10 -10.54
CA SER A 124 18.89 14.43 -9.35
C SER A 124 17.94 13.42 -8.72
N LEU A 125 16.65 13.51 -9.04
CA LEU A 125 15.56 12.63 -8.59
C LEU A 125 15.02 11.77 -9.74
N ALA A 126 15.89 11.18 -10.55
CA ALA A 126 15.52 10.32 -11.66
C ALA A 126 15.38 8.85 -11.24
N GLY A 127 14.58 8.07 -11.99
CA GLY A 127 14.40 6.63 -11.79
C GLY A 127 13.64 6.31 -10.50
N PHE A 128 14.15 5.37 -9.69
CA PHE A 128 13.47 4.98 -8.45
C PHE A 128 13.36 6.12 -7.43
N THR A 129 14.28 7.08 -7.44
CA THR A 129 14.24 8.22 -6.52
C THR A 129 13.21 9.28 -6.92
N ALA A 130 12.60 9.19 -8.10
CA ALA A 130 11.44 9.97 -8.48
C ALA A 130 10.20 9.59 -7.66
N LEU A 131 10.17 8.37 -7.12
CA LEU A 131 9.08 7.94 -6.23
C LEU A 131 9.32 8.47 -4.81
N PRO A 132 8.37 9.24 -4.23
CA PRO A 132 8.56 9.90 -2.95
C PRO A 132 9.01 8.99 -1.82
N THR A 133 8.42 7.79 -1.73
CA THR A 133 8.75 6.80 -0.68
C THR A 133 10.18 6.24 -0.84
N PHE A 134 10.64 6.02 -2.08
CA PHE A 134 12.00 5.57 -2.34
C PHE A 134 13.02 6.66 -2.05
N ASN A 135 12.69 7.91 -2.38
CA ASN A 135 13.55 9.04 -2.03
C ASN A 135 13.66 9.20 -0.51
N ALA A 136 12.55 9.10 0.23
CA ALA A 136 12.57 9.13 1.69
C ALA A 136 13.44 8.00 2.26
N ALA A 137 13.30 6.76 1.77
CA ALA A 137 14.14 5.65 2.20
C ALA A 137 15.64 5.89 1.92
N ARG A 138 15.96 6.50 0.78
CA ARG A 138 17.33 6.90 0.44
C ARG A 138 17.88 7.96 1.37
N LEU A 139 17.11 8.96 1.71
CA LEU A 139 17.52 10.05 2.61
C LEU A 139 17.70 9.58 4.05
N ILE A 140 16.89 8.60 4.50
CA ILE A 140 16.93 8.04 5.86
C ILE A 140 18.09 7.06 6.03
N LEU A 141 18.23 6.09 5.13
CA LEU A 141 19.15 4.96 5.26
C LEU A 141 20.22 4.89 4.13
N GLY A 142 20.21 5.84 3.19
CA GLY A 142 21.12 5.80 2.05
C GLY A 142 20.79 4.68 1.05
N LYS A 143 21.84 4.13 0.41
CA LYS A 143 21.70 3.01 -0.55
C LYS A 143 21.02 1.76 0.05
N PRO A 144 21.33 1.32 1.31
CA PRO A 144 20.61 0.23 1.95
C PRO A 144 19.11 0.44 2.04
N GLY A 145 18.65 1.67 2.25
CA GLY A 145 17.22 2.01 2.28
C GLY A 145 16.49 1.68 0.99
N LEU A 146 17.12 1.97 -0.16
CA LEU A 146 16.57 1.62 -1.48
C LEU A 146 16.44 0.10 -1.66
N VAL A 147 17.45 -0.65 -1.23
CA VAL A 147 17.44 -2.12 -1.35
C VAL A 147 16.36 -2.73 -0.45
N ILE A 148 16.28 -2.29 0.81
CA ILE A 148 15.27 -2.76 1.77
C ILE A 148 13.86 -2.48 1.25
N LEU A 149 13.60 -1.27 0.79
CA LEU A 149 12.30 -0.90 0.25
C LEU A 149 11.99 -1.64 -1.06
N GLY A 150 13.00 -1.86 -1.91
CA GLY A 150 12.88 -2.65 -3.14
C GLY A 150 12.48 -4.10 -2.85
N ILE A 151 13.10 -4.74 -1.86
CA ILE A 151 12.75 -6.08 -1.40
C ILE A 151 11.32 -6.08 -0.82
N ALA A 152 10.96 -5.08 -0.02
CA ALA A 152 9.62 -4.96 0.54
C ALA A 152 8.56 -4.84 -0.56
N LEU A 153 8.80 -4.00 -1.57
CA LEU A 153 7.92 -3.85 -2.73
C LEU A 153 7.78 -5.16 -3.51
N PHE A 154 8.89 -5.84 -3.76
CA PHE A 154 8.88 -7.14 -4.44
C PHE A 154 8.05 -8.18 -3.67
N CYS A 155 8.24 -8.25 -2.35
CA CYS A 155 7.45 -9.12 -1.47
C CYS A 155 5.95 -8.75 -1.49
N ALA A 156 5.62 -7.45 -1.50
CA ALA A 156 4.25 -6.97 -1.57
C ALA A 156 3.57 -7.38 -2.88
N VAL A 157 4.25 -7.17 -4.01
CA VAL A 157 3.74 -7.52 -5.35
C VAL A 157 3.53 -9.04 -5.45
N LEU A 158 4.51 -9.85 -5.04
CA LEU A 158 4.36 -11.32 -5.06
C LEU A 158 3.21 -11.78 -4.17
N SER A 159 3.09 -11.23 -2.96
CA SER A 159 1.99 -11.57 -2.05
C SER A 159 0.63 -11.22 -2.64
N GLY A 160 0.53 -10.05 -3.28
CA GLY A 160 -0.68 -9.60 -3.97
C GLY A 160 -1.05 -10.53 -5.13
N ILE A 161 -0.10 -10.87 -6.00
CA ILE A 161 -0.34 -11.78 -7.12
C ILE A 161 -0.85 -13.14 -6.63
N ILE A 162 -0.21 -13.72 -5.62
CA ILE A 162 -0.63 -15.00 -5.03
C ILE A 162 -2.05 -14.89 -4.46
N GLY A 163 -2.34 -13.83 -3.72
CA GLY A 163 -3.67 -13.60 -3.14
C GLY A 163 -4.76 -13.48 -4.19
N PHE A 164 -4.55 -12.66 -5.22
CA PHE A 164 -5.51 -12.50 -6.32
C PHE A 164 -5.68 -13.79 -7.14
N TYR A 165 -4.60 -14.53 -7.36
CA TYR A 165 -4.67 -15.80 -8.09
C TYR A 165 -5.54 -16.83 -7.34
N MET A 166 -5.34 -16.92 -6.02
CA MET A 166 -6.15 -17.77 -5.15
C MET A 166 -7.63 -17.37 -5.15
N ALA A 167 -7.91 -16.08 -4.98
CA ALA A 167 -9.27 -15.56 -4.97
C ALA A 167 -9.98 -15.80 -6.30
N THR A 168 -9.33 -15.47 -7.41
CA THR A 168 -9.89 -15.64 -8.76
C THR A 168 -10.17 -17.11 -9.09
N SER A 169 -9.24 -18.02 -8.76
CA SER A 169 -9.43 -19.44 -9.03
C SER A 169 -10.64 -20.03 -8.29
N ARG A 170 -10.84 -19.62 -7.04
CA ARG A 170 -12.00 -20.02 -6.23
C ARG A 170 -13.32 -19.47 -6.77
N LEU A 171 -13.29 -18.19 -7.18
CA LEU A 171 -14.46 -17.56 -7.79
C LEU A 171 -14.87 -18.28 -9.07
N LEU A 172 -13.93 -18.58 -9.95
CA LEU A 172 -14.19 -19.32 -11.20
C LEU A 172 -14.74 -20.73 -10.92
N TYR A 173 -14.21 -21.41 -9.92
CA TYR A 173 -14.70 -22.73 -9.49
C TYR A 173 -16.15 -22.63 -9.01
N SER A 174 -16.47 -21.70 -8.11
CA SER A 174 -17.81 -21.46 -7.58
C SER A 174 -18.79 -21.15 -8.71
N MET A 175 -18.45 -20.20 -9.61
CA MET A 175 -19.30 -19.86 -10.76
C MET A 175 -19.54 -21.06 -11.71
N SER A 176 -18.59 -21.96 -11.82
CA SER A 176 -18.77 -23.19 -12.61
C SER A 176 -19.71 -24.18 -11.90
N LYS A 177 -19.69 -24.27 -10.57
CA LYS A 177 -20.63 -25.09 -9.80
C LYS A 177 -22.05 -24.56 -9.88
N ASP A 178 -22.20 -23.24 -9.94
CA ASP A 178 -23.51 -22.58 -10.11
C ASP A 178 -24.00 -22.56 -11.57
N HIS A 179 -23.32 -23.30 -12.47
CA HIS A 179 -23.66 -23.39 -13.91
C HIS A 179 -23.60 -22.04 -14.65
N VAL A 180 -22.95 -21.01 -14.10
CA VAL A 180 -22.71 -19.71 -14.76
C VAL A 180 -21.58 -19.82 -15.76
N LEU A 181 -20.58 -20.67 -15.48
CA LEU A 181 -19.44 -20.93 -16.35
C LEU A 181 -19.42 -22.38 -16.84
N PRO A 182 -18.76 -22.67 -17.99
CA PRO A 182 -18.59 -24.02 -18.48
C PRO A 182 -17.96 -24.95 -17.45
N GLY A 183 -18.45 -26.20 -17.36
CA GLY A 183 -18.08 -27.17 -16.32
C GLY A 183 -16.59 -27.56 -16.26
N TRP A 184 -15.79 -27.21 -17.26
CA TRP A 184 -14.35 -27.45 -17.22
C TRP A 184 -13.60 -26.55 -16.23
N PHE A 185 -14.11 -25.36 -15.91
CA PHE A 185 -13.57 -24.51 -14.84
C PHE A 185 -13.78 -25.11 -13.43
N GLY A 186 -14.76 -26.00 -13.28
CA GLY A 186 -15.04 -26.70 -12.01
C GLY A 186 -14.30 -28.04 -11.87
N ARG A 187 -13.37 -28.38 -12.79
CA ARG A 187 -12.57 -29.60 -12.70
C ARG A 187 -11.34 -29.37 -11.83
N LEU A 188 -11.30 -30.02 -10.68
CA LEU A 188 -10.15 -30.01 -9.80
C LEU A 188 -9.09 -31.00 -10.27
N HIS A 189 -7.83 -30.67 -10.06
CA HIS A 189 -6.72 -31.57 -10.36
C HIS A 189 -6.84 -32.87 -9.52
N PRO A 190 -6.74 -34.09 -10.14
CA PRO A 190 -7.03 -35.37 -9.45
C PRO A 190 -6.16 -35.58 -8.18
N ARG A 191 -4.91 -35.15 -8.23
CA ARG A 191 -3.92 -35.37 -7.16
C ARG A 191 -3.94 -34.28 -6.12
N TYR A 192 -4.03 -33.00 -6.54
CA TYR A 192 -3.87 -31.86 -5.64
C TYR A 192 -5.19 -31.23 -5.20
N LYS A 193 -6.30 -31.63 -5.85
CA LYS A 193 -7.67 -31.10 -5.59
C LYS A 193 -7.74 -29.57 -5.65
N THR A 194 -6.91 -28.98 -6.50
CA THR A 194 -6.82 -27.53 -6.75
C THR A 194 -7.20 -27.24 -8.21
#